data_5ddf00c1f239c11adab750c4ea687e37
#
_entry.id   5ddf00c1f239c11adab750c4ea687e37
#
_cell.length_a   1.000
_cell.length_b   1.000
_cell.length_c   1.000
_cell.angle_alpha   90.00
_cell.angle_beta   90.00
_cell.angle_gamma   90.00
#
_symmetry.space_group_name_H-M   'P 1'
#
loop_
_entity.id
_entity.type
_entity.pdbx_description
1 polymer ?
#
loop_
_entity_poly.entity_id
_entity_poly.type
_entity_poly.pdbx_seq_one_letter_code
_entity_poly.pdbx_strand_id
1 'polypeptide(L)'
;HSETAELVMLLQEEIVFEEYYRCYCIGGKYVRIMPYEPRNPFHLRYVADFSPSQEKLKEMQEIVLRINKYLGYDFNTVELALRDGVPYAIDFCNPAPDADINSVGQENFDWVVETAATYMIEKAQANQPGRDNLTWGEYIKRSSAGAERLMP
;
A
#
# COMPACT_ATOMS: atom_id res chain seq x y z
N HIS A 1 0.12 -30.34 5.30
CA HIS A 1 0.67 -29.92 6.60
C HIS A 1 -0.46 -29.79 7.59
N SER A 2 -0.41 -30.52 8.72
CA SER A 2 -1.47 -30.56 9.73
C SER A 2 -1.77 -29.20 10.36
N GLU A 3 -0.76 -28.33 10.44
CA GLU A 3 -0.88 -26.97 11.03
C GLU A 3 -1.64 -25.99 10.14
N THR A 4 -1.67 -26.18 8.82
CA THR A 4 -2.40 -25.30 7.90
C THR A 4 -3.85 -25.70 7.68
N ALA A 5 -4.24 -26.94 8.03
CA ALA A 5 -5.60 -27.41 7.84
C ALA A 5 -6.64 -26.74 8.76
N GLU A 6 -6.19 -26.10 9.84
CA GLU A 6 -7.04 -25.40 10.80
C GLU A 6 -7.08 -23.88 10.57
N LEU A 7 -6.32 -23.37 9.59
CA LEU A 7 -6.29 -21.95 9.29
C LEU A 7 -7.49 -21.54 8.43
N VAL A 8 -8.12 -20.44 8.79
CA VAL A 8 -9.13 -19.79 7.97
C VAL A 8 -8.45 -19.23 6.71
N MET A 9 -8.97 -19.60 5.54
CA MET A 9 -8.50 -19.11 4.26
C MET A 9 -9.49 -18.08 3.71
N LEU A 10 -8.97 -16.96 3.23
CA LEU A 10 -9.74 -16.00 2.46
C LEU A 10 -9.60 -16.34 0.98
N LEU A 11 -10.73 -16.48 0.31
CA LEU A 11 -10.79 -16.64 -1.14
C LEU A 11 -11.24 -15.32 -1.75
N GLN A 12 -10.53 -14.86 -2.75
CA GLN A 12 -10.89 -13.68 -3.51
C GLN A 12 -10.81 -13.95 -5.00
N GLU A 13 -11.58 -13.18 -5.79
CA GLU A 13 -11.53 -13.26 -7.25
C GLU A 13 -10.13 -12.91 -7.75
N GLU A 14 -9.63 -13.67 -8.72
CA GLU A 14 -8.43 -13.32 -9.46
C GLU A 14 -8.72 -12.11 -10.36
N ILE A 15 -7.90 -11.06 -10.25
CA ILE A 15 -7.98 -9.91 -11.13
C ILE A 15 -7.02 -10.12 -12.30
N VAL A 16 -7.57 -10.44 -13.47
CA VAL A 16 -6.81 -10.40 -14.73
C VAL A 16 -6.59 -8.94 -15.07
N PHE A 17 -5.36 -8.45 -14.93
CA PHE A 17 -5.00 -7.06 -15.06
C PHE A 17 -4.25 -6.76 -16.35
N GLU A 18 -4.36 -5.53 -16.80
CA GLU A 18 -3.66 -4.95 -17.96
C GLU A 18 -2.39 -4.25 -17.49
N GLU A 19 -2.49 -3.52 -16.37
CA GLU A 19 -1.39 -2.82 -15.72
C GLU A 19 -1.40 -3.12 -14.24
N TYR A 20 -0.23 -3.06 -13.60
CA TYR A 20 -0.09 -3.29 -12.18
C TYR A 20 0.95 -2.32 -11.59
N TYR A 21 0.64 -1.78 -10.44
CA TYR A 21 1.46 -0.77 -9.78
C TYR A 21 1.70 -1.14 -8.32
N ARG A 22 2.91 -0.90 -7.85
CA ARG A 22 3.24 -0.92 -6.44
C ARG A 22 3.53 0.49 -5.97
N CYS A 23 2.85 0.93 -4.92
CA CYS A 23 2.85 2.31 -4.49
C CYS A 23 3.38 2.41 -3.07
N TYR A 24 4.54 3.03 -2.86
CA TYR A 24 4.97 3.42 -1.52
C TYR A 24 4.10 4.56 -1.00
N CYS A 25 3.82 4.53 0.31
CA CYS A 25 3.27 5.65 1.06
C CYS A 25 4.06 5.85 2.34
N ILE A 26 4.67 7.02 2.51
CA ILE A 26 5.46 7.38 3.68
C ILE A 26 4.81 8.57 4.38
N GLY A 27 4.60 8.44 5.69
CA GLY A 27 4.01 9.47 6.52
C GLY A 27 2.57 9.85 6.18
N GLY A 28 1.87 9.03 5.38
CA GLY A 28 0.52 9.33 4.90
C GLY A 28 0.44 10.53 3.96
N LYS A 29 1.58 10.98 3.37
CA LYS A 29 1.65 12.14 2.50
C LYS A 29 2.55 11.99 1.28
N TYR A 30 3.63 11.26 1.39
CA TYR A 30 4.56 11.04 0.29
C TYR A 30 4.20 9.74 -0.42
N VAL A 31 3.89 9.81 -1.70
CA VAL A 31 3.49 8.65 -2.50
C VAL A 31 4.42 8.52 -3.71
N ARG A 32 4.95 7.31 -3.95
CA ARG A 32 5.65 6.94 -5.17
C ARG A 32 4.93 5.77 -5.82
N ILE A 33 4.49 5.96 -7.05
CA ILE A 33 3.80 4.96 -7.86
C ILE A 33 4.82 4.36 -8.83
N MET A 34 4.99 3.04 -8.79
CA MET A 34 5.96 2.33 -9.61
C MET A 34 5.23 1.28 -10.46
N PRO A 35 5.51 1.20 -11.77
CA PRO A 35 5.14 0.04 -12.56
C PRO A 35 5.67 -1.24 -11.91
N TYR A 36 4.85 -2.29 -11.88
CA TYR A 36 5.20 -3.52 -11.20
C TYR A 36 4.59 -4.72 -11.93
N GLU A 37 5.38 -5.74 -12.19
CA GLU A 37 4.90 -6.98 -12.80
C GLU A 37 5.13 -8.15 -11.82
N PRO A 38 4.13 -8.50 -11.00
CA PRO A 38 4.26 -9.53 -9.96
C PRO A 38 4.57 -10.92 -10.51
N ARG A 39 4.24 -11.19 -11.77
CA ARG A 39 4.50 -12.49 -12.45
C ARG A 39 5.97 -12.66 -12.85
N ASN A 40 6.74 -11.58 -12.91
CA ASN A 40 8.15 -11.63 -13.26
C ASN A 40 9.01 -12.14 -12.10
N PRO A 41 10.20 -12.70 -12.41
CA PRO A 41 11.23 -12.95 -11.40
C PRO A 41 11.55 -11.69 -10.59
N PHE A 42 11.93 -11.85 -9.32
CA PHE A 42 12.13 -10.78 -8.34
C PHE A 42 12.88 -9.54 -8.87
N HIS A 43 13.99 -9.75 -9.56
CA HIS A 43 14.85 -8.67 -10.11
C HIS A 43 14.30 -7.99 -11.37
N LEU A 44 13.17 -8.46 -11.91
CA LEU A 44 12.53 -7.92 -13.12
C LEU A 44 11.12 -7.37 -12.85
N ARG A 45 10.70 -7.30 -11.60
CA ARG A 45 9.33 -6.87 -11.27
C ARG A 45 9.08 -5.39 -11.51
N TYR A 46 10.11 -4.54 -11.43
CA TYR A 46 10.00 -3.09 -11.58
C TYR A 46 10.46 -2.55 -12.94
N VAL A 47 10.65 -3.43 -13.91
CA VAL A 47 11.04 -3.04 -15.29
C VAL A 47 9.85 -3.00 -16.27
N ALA A 48 8.62 -3.09 -15.75
CA ALA A 48 7.43 -2.96 -16.58
C ALA A 48 7.31 -1.55 -17.15
N ASP A 49 6.99 -1.46 -18.44
CA ASP A 49 6.87 -0.18 -19.16
C ASP A 49 5.39 0.22 -19.25
N PHE A 50 4.80 0.58 -18.12
CA PHE A 50 3.48 1.18 -18.07
C PHE A 50 3.60 2.70 -17.99
N SER A 51 2.82 3.40 -18.79
CA SER A 51 2.83 4.87 -18.87
C SER A 51 1.45 5.44 -18.57
N PRO A 52 1.01 5.44 -17.32
CA PRO A 52 -0.32 5.91 -16.94
C PRO A 52 -0.45 7.42 -17.19
N SER A 53 -1.66 7.85 -17.52
CA SER A 53 -1.95 9.29 -17.65
C SER A 53 -1.80 10.01 -16.32
N GLN A 54 -1.59 11.32 -16.35
CA GLN A 54 -1.49 12.15 -15.14
C GLN A 54 -2.77 12.07 -14.29
N GLU A 55 -3.93 11.94 -14.94
CA GLU A 55 -5.21 11.74 -14.27
C GLU A 55 -5.25 10.40 -13.51
N LYS A 56 -4.78 9.34 -14.15
CA LYS A 56 -4.71 8.01 -13.53
C LYS A 56 -3.71 7.98 -12.37
N LEU A 57 -2.55 8.64 -12.51
CA LEU A 57 -1.59 8.79 -11.42
C LEU A 57 -2.20 9.50 -10.21
N LYS A 58 -2.96 10.56 -10.45
CA LYS A 58 -3.65 11.31 -9.40
C LYS A 58 -4.72 10.45 -8.70
N GLU A 59 -5.53 9.71 -9.47
CA GLU A 59 -6.52 8.78 -8.94
C GLU A 59 -5.88 7.73 -8.02
N MET A 60 -4.82 7.06 -8.49
CA MET A 60 -4.09 6.08 -7.71
C MET A 60 -3.49 6.68 -6.44
N GLN A 61 -2.90 7.89 -6.53
CA GLN A 61 -2.37 8.60 -5.38
C GLN A 61 -3.45 8.87 -4.32
N GLU A 62 -4.63 9.30 -4.73
CA GLU A 62 -5.76 9.55 -3.83
C GLU A 62 -6.23 8.27 -3.14
N ILE A 63 -6.28 7.15 -3.88
CA ILE A 63 -6.60 5.82 -3.32
C ILE A 63 -5.57 5.41 -2.27
N VAL A 64 -4.27 5.50 -2.59
CA VAL A 64 -3.18 5.15 -1.70
C VAL A 64 -3.21 5.98 -0.42
N LEU A 65 -3.38 7.29 -0.53
CA LEU A 65 -3.48 8.18 0.63
C LEU A 65 -4.70 7.86 1.49
N ARG A 66 -5.84 7.55 0.87
CA ARG A 66 -7.07 7.15 1.57
C ARG A 66 -6.88 5.86 2.36
N ILE A 67 -6.31 4.82 1.73
CA ILE A 67 -6.01 3.54 2.39
C ILE A 67 -5.10 3.77 3.59
N ASN A 68 -3.99 4.49 3.41
CA ASN A 68 -3.04 4.72 4.49
C ASN A 68 -3.59 5.57 5.63
N LYS A 69 -4.50 6.50 5.34
CA LYS A 69 -5.23 7.26 6.37
C LYS A 69 -6.03 6.35 7.31
N TYR A 70 -6.66 5.30 6.78
CA TYR A 70 -7.45 4.36 7.59
C TYR A 70 -6.59 3.31 8.28
N LEU A 71 -5.48 2.87 7.66
CA LEU A 71 -4.55 1.92 8.26
C LEU A 71 -3.70 2.55 9.37
N GLY A 72 -3.39 3.84 9.24
CA GLY A 72 -2.55 4.56 10.20
C GLY A 72 -1.06 4.19 10.14
N TYR A 73 -0.61 3.62 9.03
CA TYR A 73 0.81 3.26 8.85
C TYR A 73 1.66 4.48 8.49
N ASP A 74 2.82 4.57 9.12
CA ASP A 74 3.83 5.58 8.76
C ASP A 74 4.64 5.16 7.53
N PHE A 75 4.74 3.86 7.25
CA PHE A 75 5.37 3.31 6.06
C PHE A 75 4.54 2.12 5.56
N ASN A 76 4.18 2.13 4.29
CA ASN A 76 3.35 1.09 3.69
C ASN A 76 3.60 1.00 2.18
N THR A 77 3.28 -0.16 1.61
CA THR A 77 3.02 -0.28 0.17
C THR A 77 1.59 -0.73 -0.10
N VAL A 78 1.05 -0.20 -1.19
CA VAL A 78 -0.25 -0.61 -1.74
C VAL A 78 -0.03 -1.11 -3.16
N GLU A 79 -0.51 -2.29 -3.45
CA GLU A 79 -0.50 -2.87 -4.79
C GLU A 79 -1.86 -2.65 -5.46
N LEU A 80 -1.84 -2.03 -6.65
CA LEU A 80 -3.02 -1.71 -7.46
C LEU A 80 -2.93 -2.44 -8.80
N ALA A 81 -3.91 -3.30 -9.07
CA ALA A 81 -4.12 -3.92 -10.38
C ALA A 81 -5.16 -3.12 -11.16
N LEU A 82 -4.92 -2.82 -12.42
CA LEU A 82 -5.86 -2.13 -13.30
C LEU A 82 -6.52 -3.13 -14.24
N ARG A 83 -7.86 -3.14 -14.26
CA ARG A 83 -8.68 -3.88 -15.21
C ARG A 83 -9.76 -2.94 -15.74
N ASP A 84 -9.85 -2.80 -17.05
CA ASP A 84 -10.77 -1.87 -17.72
C ASP A 84 -10.63 -0.42 -17.21
N GLY A 85 -9.38 -0.02 -16.91
CA GLY A 85 -9.05 1.28 -16.34
C GLY A 85 -9.47 1.49 -14.89
N VAL A 86 -10.02 0.49 -14.21
CA VAL A 86 -10.44 0.54 -12.79
C VAL A 86 -9.32 -0.01 -11.91
N PRO A 87 -8.83 0.74 -10.90
CA PRO A 87 -7.84 0.24 -9.94
C PRO A 87 -8.49 -0.64 -8.86
N TYR A 88 -7.91 -1.82 -8.66
CA TYR A 88 -8.24 -2.78 -7.61
C TYR A 88 -7.08 -2.87 -6.62
N ALA A 89 -7.32 -2.66 -5.34
CA ALA A 89 -6.32 -2.85 -4.30
C ALA A 89 -6.17 -4.36 -4.00
N ILE A 90 -4.98 -4.90 -4.27
CA ILE A 90 -4.67 -6.32 -4.15
C ILE A 90 -3.97 -6.62 -2.82
N ASP A 91 -2.89 -5.93 -2.54
CA ASP A 91 -2.16 -5.98 -1.27
C ASP A 91 -1.94 -4.56 -0.76
N PHE A 92 -2.38 -4.27 0.46
CA PHE A 92 -2.37 -2.91 0.98
C PHE A 92 -2.04 -2.80 2.47
N CYS A 93 -1.66 -3.89 3.11
CA CYS A 93 -1.30 -3.95 4.52
C CYS A 93 0.16 -4.42 4.70
N ASN A 94 1.12 -3.68 4.14
CA ASN A 94 2.54 -4.04 4.18
C ASN A 94 3.37 -2.95 4.88
N PRO A 95 3.43 -2.94 6.24
CA PRO A 95 4.14 -1.91 6.99
C PRO A 95 5.67 -2.04 6.96
N ALA A 96 6.19 -3.11 6.37
CA ALA A 96 7.61 -3.35 6.18
C ALA A 96 7.91 -3.77 4.73
N PRO A 97 7.59 -2.90 3.76
CA PRO A 97 7.73 -3.23 2.36
C PRO A 97 9.20 -3.41 1.96
N ASP A 98 9.41 -4.30 0.99
CA ASP A 98 10.71 -4.44 0.34
C ASP A 98 11.17 -3.12 -0.29
N ALA A 99 12.38 -2.70 0.05
CA ALA A 99 13.08 -1.56 -0.52
C ALA A 99 14.54 -1.91 -0.82
N ASP A 100 14.85 -3.19 -1.05
CA ASP A 100 16.19 -3.63 -1.44
C ASP A 100 16.55 -3.05 -2.81
N ILE A 101 17.74 -2.47 -2.93
CA ILE A 101 18.23 -1.82 -4.15
C ILE A 101 18.26 -2.78 -5.35
N ASN A 102 18.53 -4.07 -5.11
CA ASN A 102 18.55 -5.09 -6.17
C ASN A 102 17.14 -5.51 -6.62
N SER A 103 16.13 -5.18 -5.83
CA SER A 103 14.73 -5.43 -6.14
C SER A 103 14.10 -4.22 -6.82
N VAL A 104 14.11 -3.08 -6.16
CA VAL A 104 13.35 -1.89 -6.58
C VAL A 104 14.14 -0.98 -7.54
N GLY A 105 15.44 -1.21 -7.69
CA GLY A 105 16.36 -0.39 -8.48
C GLY A 105 16.79 0.89 -7.78
N GLN A 106 17.88 1.48 -8.29
CA GLN A 106 18.57 2.61 -7.65
C GLN A 106 17.62 3.82 -7.43
N GLU A 107 16.88 4.20 -8.43
CA GLU A 107 16.03 5.39 -8.37
C GLU A 107 14.94 5.28 -7.30
N ASN A 108 14.29 4.12 -7.21
CA ASN A 108 13.26 3.88 -6.20
C ASN A 108 13.85 3.77 -4.80
N PHE A 109 15.01 3.13 -4.69
CA PHE A 109 15.74 3.03 -3.44
C PHE A 109 16.13 4.42 -2.90
N ASP A 110 16.74 5.26 -3.74
CA ASP A 110 17.13 6.62 -3.35
C ASP A 110 15.92 7.43 -2.89
N TRP A 111 14.81 7.36 -3.62
CA TRP A 111 13.58 8.03 -3.24
C TRP A 111 13.07 7.57 -1.86
N VAL A 112 13.10 6.25 -1.58
CA VAL A 112 12.67 5.71 -0.28
C VAL A 112 13.57 6.22 0.84
N VAL A 113 14.89 6.16 0.65
CA VAL A 113 15.87 6.60 1.67
C VAL A 113 15.70 8.09 1.98
N GLU A 114 15.66 8.94 0.95
CA GLU A 114 15.54 10.38 1.12
C GLU A 114 14.19 10.78 1.76
N THR A 115 13.11 10.16 1.30
CA THR A 115 11.77 10.45 1.80
C THR A 115 11.58 9.95 3.23
N ALA A 116 12.05 8.75 3.54
CA ALA A 116 11.98 8.20 4.89
C ALA A 116 12.81 9.05 5.86
N ALA A 117 14.04 9.42 5.49
CA ALA A 117 14.88 10.29 6.30
C ALA A 117 14.21 11.65 6.57
N THR A 118 13.67 12.28 5.54
CA THR A 118 12.91 13.54 5.64
C THR A 118 11.74 13.41 6.61
N TYR A 119 10.93 12.37 6.44
CA TYR A 119 9.79 12.14 7.29
C TYR A 119 10.17 11.85 8.75
N MET A 120 11.23 11.07 8.99
CA MET A 120 11.72 10.79 10.34
C MET A 120 12.22 12.06 11.05
N ILE A 121 12.92 12.94 10.32
CA ILE A 121 13.36 14.24 10.84
C ILE A 121 12.15 15.11 11.19
N GLU A 122 11.15 15.20 10.32
CA GLU A 122 9.92 15.96 10.59
C GLU A 122 9.19 15.45 11.84
N LYS A 123 9.10 14.12 11.99
CA LYS A 123 8.51 13.48 13.18
C LYS A 123 9.27 13.84 14.46
N ALA A 124 10.60 13.74 14.41
CA ALA A 124 11.45 14.07 15.55
C ALA A 124 11.34 15.56 15.94
N GLN A 125 11.32 16.46 14.97
CA GLN A 125 11.14 17.90 15.20
C GLN A 125 9.77 18.25 15.74
N ALA A 126 8.74 17.57 15.28
CA ALA A 126 7.38 17.78 15.78
C ALA A 126 7.21 17.37 17.25
N ASN A 127 8.10 16.53 17.78
CA ASN A 127 8.16 16.08 19.19
C ASN A 127 6.78 15.76 19.79
N GLN A 128 5.93 15.10 18.99
CA GLN A 128 4.60 14.69 19.43
C GLN A 128 4.72 13.42 20.28
N PRO A 129 3.96 13.30 21.37
CA PRO A 129 3.89 12.04 22.12
C PRO A 129 3.54 10.89 21.18
N GLY A 130 4.09 9.71 21.47
CA GLY A 130 3.79 8.50 20.69
C GLY A 130 2.30 8.32 20.51
N ARG A 131 1.85 8.14 19.29
CA ARG A 131 0.48 7.80 18.95
C ARG A 131 0.38 6.29 18.75
N ASP A 132 -0.73 5.73 19.16
CA ASP A 132 -1.18 4.48 18.57
C ASP A 132 -1.59 4.78 17.12
N ASN A 133 -0.70 4.45 16.19
CA ASN A 133 -0.92 4.72 14.77
C ASN A 133 -1.86 3.69 14.12
N LEU A 134 -2.14 2.57 14.78
CA LEU A 134 -3.00 1.52 14.27
C LEU A 134 -4.47 1.90 14.40
N THR A 135 -4.95 2.72 13.49
CA THR A 135 -6.32 3.25 13.51
C THR A 135 -7.37 2.30 12.94
N TRP A 136 -6.95 1.29 12.18
CA TRP A 136 -7.86 0.34 11.53
C TRP A 136 -8.71 -0.46 12.53
N GLY A 137 -8.16 -0.83 13.68
CA GLY A 137 -8.90 -1.53 14.74
C GLY A 137 -10.04 -0.68 15.31
N GLU A 138 -9.82 0.60 15.49
CA GLU A 138 -10.86 1.54 15.91
C GLU A 138 -11.92 1.76 14.82
N TYR A 139 -11.49 1.81 13.55
CA TYR A 139 -12.40 1.91 12.41
C TYR A 139 -13.31 0.67 12.32
N ILE A 140 -12.76 -0.53 12.45
CA ILE A 140 -13.54 -1.78 12.45
C ILE A 140 -14.55 -1.79 13.60
N LYS A 141 -14.12 -1.47 14.83
CA LYS A 141 -15.01 -1.39 15.98
C LYS A 141 -16.18 -0.45 15.75
N ARG A 142 -15.92 0.75 15.21
CA ARG A 142 -16.97 1.75 14.92
C ARG A 142 -17.92 1.27 13.80
N SER A 143 -17.39 0.63 12.77
CA SER A 143 -18.18 0.08 11.67
C SER A 143 -19.07 -1.07 12.13
N SER A 144 -18.55 -1.96 12.98
CA SER A 144 -19.31 -3.07 13.57
C SER A 144 -20.42 -2.58 14.50
N ALA A 145 -20.14 -1.60 15.34
CA ALA A 145 -21.16 -0.99 16.24
C ALA A 145 -22.27 -0.27 15.46
N GLY A 146 -21.98 0.22 14.24
CA GLY A 146 -22.98 0.77 13.32
C GLY A 146 -23.84 -0.31 12.66
N ALA A 147 -23.25 -1.47 12.35
CA ALA A 147 -23.94 -2.61 11.71
C ALA A 147 -24.93 -3.28 12.69
N GLU A 148 -24.59 -3.39 13.98
CA GLU A 148 -25.50 -3.93 15.01
C GLU A 148 -26.78 -3.09 15.18
N ARG A 149 -26.76 -1.80 14.83
CA ARG A 149 -27.94 -0.93 14.84
C ARG A 149 -28.85 -1.07 13.61
N LEU A 150 -28.39 -1.78 12.58
CA LEU A 150 -29.12 -1.98 11.32
C LEU A 150 -29.68 -3.41 11.17
N MET A 151 -29.45 -4.26 12.17
CA MET A 151 -30.12 -5.57 12.21
C MET A 151 -31.49 -5.43 12.89
N PRO A 152 -32.58 -5.86 12.24
CA PRO A 152 -33.93 -5.79 12.80
C PRO A 152 -34.09 -6.75 13.98
#